data_ea9b6f3335b50327a33c8b675c9b1acd
#
_entry.id   ea9b6f3335b50327a33c8b675c9b1acd
#
_cell.length_a   1.000
_cell.length_b   1.000
_cell.length_c   1.000
_cell.angle_alpha   90.00
_cell.angle_beta   90.00
_cell.angle_gamma   90.00
#
_symmetry.space_group_name_H-M   'P 1'
#
loop_
_entity.id
_entity.type
_entity.pdbx_description
1 polymer ?
#
loop_
_entity_poly.entity_id
_entity_poly.type
_entity_poly.pdbx_seq_one_letter_code
_entity_poly.pdbx_strand_id
1 'polypeptide(L)'
;YPDGVENDVNIDNYKSFVDLFEEGFSKYSDKIAFENMGKSISYKELDDLSKRFSNFLLKELKLNKGDRLAIQSPNVLQYPVALIGALRSGIIVVNTNPLYTPDEMRHQFKDSGCKAILILSNFAFNLEKVISDTKIKHVIVSNMGDMLGTLKGSIVNFVVKYVKKMVPSFSLPNHHTFKDALSVGGKYEYDQVDISPDDIAFLQYTGGTTGISKGAMLSHRNVISNVIQVSSWMDILLKYKEEIVITALPLYHIFALVCNALVMFKYGAKNILITNPRDMDGFVKELSKYKFSIITGVNTLFNGLLNNKKFKDLNFSNLKVAFGGGMAVQDSVANQWMETTGCPLVEGYGLTETSPVVTSNPLDGTNKIGTIGLPLPRTEV
;
A
#
# COMPACT_ATOMS: atom_id res chain seq x y z
N TYR A 1 -17.67 21.89 -7.93
CA TYR A 1 -16.56 21.01 -8.27
C TYR A 1 -15.73 21.61 -9.41
N PRO A 2 -14.45 21.21 -9.56
CA PRO A 2 -13.66 21.53 -10.74
C PRO A 2 -14.34 21.06 -12.03
N ASP A 3 -14.10 21.78 -13.13
CA ASP A 3 -14.60 21.35 -14.44
C ASP A 3 -14.09 19.96 -14.80
N GLY A 4 -15.01 19.08 -15.22
CA GLY A 4 -14.69 17.68 -15.56
C GLY A 4 -14.81 16.69 -14.40
N VAL A 5 -15.02 17.14 -13.16
CA VAL A 5 -15.33 16.23 -12.03
C VAL A 5 -16.84 16.05 -11.95
N GLU A 6 -17.30 14.81 -12.09
CA GLU A 6 -18.71 14.48 -11.96
C GLU A 6 -19.17 14.55 -10.50
N ASN A 7 -20.34 15.17 -10.26
CA ASN A 7 -20.95 15.26 -8.92
C ASN A 7 -21.46 13.91 -8.43
N ASP A 8 -21.88 13.05 -9.34
CA ASP A 8 -22.40 11.71 -9.04
C ASP A 8 -21.57 10.67 -9.77
N VAL A 9 -20.97 9.75 -8.98
CA VAL A 9 -20.16 8.66 -9.47
C VAL A 9 -20.83 7.33 -9.17
N ASN A 10 -20.77 6.38 -10.10
CA ASN A 10 -21.32 5.06 -9.88
C ASN A 10 -20.37 4.23 -9.00
N ILE A 11 -20.65 4.21 -7.69
CA ILE A 11 -19.89 3.47 -6.71
C ILE A 11 -20.14 1.95 -6.73
N ASP A 12 -21.14 1.48 -7.46
CA ASP A 12 -21.52 0.07 -7.55
C ASP A 12 -20.93 -0.64 -8.79
N ASN A 13 -19.96 -0.02 -9.47
CA ASN A 13 -19.30 -0.60 -10.66
C ASN A 13 -18.56 -1.91 -10.36
N TYR A 14 -18.15 -2.15 -9.12
CA TYR A 14 -17.44 -3.36 -8.69
C TYR A 14 -18.12 -3.95 -7.45
N LYS A 15 -18.41 -5.24 -7.46
CA LYS A 15 -18.91 -5.95 -6.28
C LYS A 15 -17.85 -6.10 -5.20
N SER A 16 -16.61 -6.36 -5.63
CA SER A 16 -15.48 -6.61 -4.76
C SER A 16 -14.17 -6.14 -5.38
N PHE A 17 -13.09 -6.18 -4.61
CA PHE A 17 -11.76 -5.94 -5.16
C PHE A 17 -11.36 -6.95 -6.25
N VAL A 18 -11.97 -8.14 -6.26
CA VAL A 18 -11.68 -9.12 -7.31
C VAL A 18 -12.05 -8.57 -8.67
N ASP A 19 -13.23 -7.93 -8.80
CA ASP A 19 -13.66 -7.35 -10.08
C ASP A 19 -12.72 -6.24 -10.55
N LEU A 20 -12.31 -5.36 -9.63
CA LEU A 20 -11.36 -4.29 -9.93
C LEU A 20 -9.99 -4.86 -10.35
N PHE A 21 -9.54 -5.93 -9.70
CA PHE A 21 -8.27 -6.56 -10.03
C PHE A 21 -8.33 -7.29 -11.36
N GLU A 22 -9.38 -8.07 -11.64
CA GLU A 22 -9.55 -8.77 -12.92
C GLU A 22 -9.63 -7.79 -14.10
N GLU A 23 -10.33 -6.67 -13.93
CA GLU A 23 -10.35 -5.60 -14.93
C GLU A 23 -8.94 -5.06 -15.20
N GLY A 24 -8.20 -4.71 -14.14
CA GLY A 24 -6.85 -4.17 -14.25
C GLY A 24 -5.87 -5.17 -14.86
N PHE A 25 -5.92 -6.43 -14.45
CA PHE A 25 -5.07 -7.49 -15.00
C PHE A 25 -5.34 -7.76 -16.48
N SER A 26 -6.61 -7.71 -16.87
CA SER A 26 -7.00 -7.85 -18.28
C SER A 26 -6.55 -6.67 -19.14
N LYS A 27 -6.77 -5.43 -18.65
CA LYS A 27 -6.48 -4.20 -19.41
C LYS A 27 -4.98 -3.86 -19.51
N TYR A 28 -4.19 -4.23 -18.48
CA TYR A 28 -2.82 -3.75 -18.30
C TYR A 28 -1.78 -4.87 -18.21
N SER A 29 -2.12 -6.06 -18.64
CA SER A 29 -1.33 -7.29 -18.54
C SER A 29 0.18 -7.09 -18.73
N ASP A 30 0.59 -6.39 -19.79
CA ASP A 30 2.00 -6.22 -20.18
C ASP A 30 2.68 -4.99 -19.53
N LYS A 31 1.93 -4.21 -18.75
CA LYS A 31 2.48 -3.05 -18.05
C LYS A 31 3.15 -3.47 -16.75
N ILE A 32 4.09 -2.67 -16.28
CA ILE A 32 4.70 -2.83 -14.95
C ILE A 32 3.70 -2.31 -13.92
N ALA A 33 3.38 -3.15 -12.94
CA ALA A 33 2.51 -2.77 -11.82
C ALA A 33 3.32 -2.17 -10.68
N PHE A 34 4.35 -2.87 -10.23
CA PHE A 34 5.19 -2.45 -9.11
C PHE A 34 6.67 -2.62 -9.44
N GLU A 35 7.47 -1.71 -8.90
CA GLU A 35 8.91 -1.81 -8.91
C GLU A 35 9.49 -1.49 -7.52
N ASN A 36 10.50 -2.25 -7.11
CA ASN A 36 11.23 -2.02 -5.86
C ASN A 36 12.70 -2.39 -6.05
N MET A 37 13.59 -1.52 -5.61
CA MET A 37 15.05 -1.75 -5.72
C MET A 37 15.50 -2.18 -7.13
N GLY A 38 14.86 -1.64 -8.20
CA GLY A 38 15.19 -1.95 -9.59
C GLY A 38 14.76 -3.36 -10.05
N LYS A 39 13.85 -4.02 -9.35
CA LYS A 39 13.13 -5.21 -9.83
C LYS A 39 11.67 -4.84 -10.01
N SER A 40 11.17 -5.08 -11.21
CA SER A 40 9.78 -4.85 -11.60
C SER A 40 9.00 -6.15 -11.61
N ILE A 41 7.69 -6.04 -11.38
CA ILE A 41 6.68 -7.07 -11.66
C ILE A 41 5.59 -6.45 -12.53
N SER A 42 5.19 -7.16 -13.59
CA SER A 42 4.08 -6.76 -14.46
C SER A 42 2.73 -7.03 -13.81
N TYR A 43 1.65 -6.46 -14.37
CA TYR A 43 0.29 -6.79 -13.96
C TYR A 43 0.02 -8.30 -14.14
N LYS A 44 0.48 -8.91 -15.23
CA LYS A 44 0.38 -10.35 -15.47
C LYS A 44 1.12 -11.19 -14.42
N GLU A 45 2.36 -10.80 -14.06
CA GLU A 45 3.11 -11.50 -13.02
C GLU A 45 2.44 -11.33 -11.65
N LEU A 46 1.90 -10.15 -11.35
CA LEU A 46 1.18 -9.88 -10.10
C LEU A 46 -0.11 -10.69 -10.02
N ASP A 47 -0.84 -10.85 -11.12
CA ASP A 47 -2.01 -11.73 -11.21
C ASP A 47 -1.65 -13.17 -10.87
N ASP A 48 -0.65 -13.76 -11.53
CA ASP A 48 -0.20 -15.13 -11.27
C ASP A 48 0.27 -15.32 -9.82
N LEU A 49 1.14 -14.43 -9.33
CA LEU A 49 1.67 -14.51 -7.97
C LEU A 49 0.59 -14.36 -6.90
N SER A 50 -0.38 -13.47 -7.10
CA SER A 50 -1.48 -13.29 -6.15
C SER A 50 -2.46 -14.48 -6.15
N LYS A 51 -2.70 -15.12 -7.30
CA LYS A 51 -3.45 -16.38 -7.39
C LYS A 51 -2.74 -17.51 -6.64
N ARG A 52 -1.43 -17.65 -6.82
CA ARG A 52 -0.62 -18.63 -6.06
C ARG A 52 -0.69 -18.38 -4.57
N PHE A 53 -0.58 -17.13 -4.12
CA PHE A 53 -0.67 -16.82 -2.71
C PHE A 53 -2.07 -17.09 -2.16
N SER A 54 -3.14 -16.77 -2.91
CA SER A 54 -4.53 -17.13 -2.58
C SER A 54 -4.70 -18.63 -2.39
N ASN A 55 -4.22 -19.44 -3.34
CA ASN A 55 -4.26 -20.89 -3.26
C ASN A 55 -3.53 -21.41 -2.02
N PHE A 56 -2.35 -20.86 -1.71
CA PHE A 56 -1.61 -21.26 -0.51
C PHE A 56 -2.43 -21.00 0.75
N LEU A 57 -3.07 -19.83 0.87
CA LEU A 57 -3.91 -19.50 2.03
C LEU A 57 -5.08 -20.47 2.17
N LEU A 58 -5.80 -20.75 1.09
CA LEU A 58 -7.04 -21.56 1.13
C LEU A 58 -6.76 -23.06 1.11
N LYS A 59 -5.87 -23.53 0.25
CA LYS A 59 -5.68 -24.97 0.00
C LYS A 59 -4.63 -25.59 0.93
N GLU A 60 -3.59 -24.87 1.28
CA GLU A 60 -2.52 -25.35 2.14
C GLU A 60 -2.77 -25.00 3.61
N LEU A 61 -2.97 -23.72 3.92
CA LEU A 61 -3.22 -23.28 5.29
C LEU A 61 -4.64 -23.56 5.78
N LYS A 62 -5.56 -23.93 4.87
CA LYS A 62 -6.98 -24.20 5.16
C LYS A 62 -7.69 -23.02 5.84
N LEU A 63 -7.29 -21.81 5.48
CA LEU A 63 -8.03 -20.62 5.90
C LEU A 63 -9.35 -20.52 5.14
N ASN A 64 -10.33 -19.89 5.75
CA ASN A 64 -11.65 -19.69 5.20
C ASN A 64 -11.91 -18.21 4.95
N LYS A 65 -12.84 -17.90 4.03
CA LYS A 65 -13.38 -16.55 3.86
C LYS A 65 -13.76 -15.96 5.23
N GLY A 66 -13.36 -14.71 5.49
CA GLY A 66 -13.55 -14.03 6.76
C GLY A 66 -12.48 -14.30 7.82
N ASP A 67 -11.54 -15.22 7.59
CA ASP A 67 -10.36 -15.34 8.44
C ASP A 67 -9.42 -14.14 8.25
N ARG A 68 -8.55 -13.89 9.21
CA ARG A 68 -7.70 -12.71 9.25
C ARG A 68 -6.25 -13.06 9.04
N LEU A 69 -5.62 -12.37 8.07
CA LEU A 69 -4.18 -12.41 7.80
C LEU A 69 -3.56 -11.06 8.18
N ALA A 70 -2.65 -11.06 9.13
CA ALA A 70 -1.81 -9.90 9.38
C ALA A 70 -0.73 -9.78 8.29
N ILE A 71 -0.52 -8.57 7.76
CA ILE A 71 0.61 -8.26 6.86
C ILE A 71 1.49 -7.22 7.55
N GLN A 72 2.67 -7.66 8.03
CA GLN A 72 3.64 -6.81 8.71
C GLN A 72 4.90 -6.67 7.86
N SER A 73 4.84 -5.72 6.94
CA SER A 73 5.89 -5.51 5.94
C SER A 73 5.99 -4.02 5.55
N PRO A 74 7.21 -3.51 5.31
CA PRO A 74 7.38 -2.22 4.63
C PRO A 74 7.01 -2.34 3.15
N ASN A 75 7.22 -1.26 2.39
CA ASN A 75 7.01 -1.23 0.95
C ASN A 75 8.04 -2.10 0.20
N VAL A 76 7.68 -3.35 -0.04
CA VAL A 76 8.42 -4.35 -0.83
C VAL A 76 7.46 -5.10 -1.74
N LEU A 77 7.96 -5.77 -2.79
CA LEU A 77 7.13 -6.45 -3.79
C LEU A 77 6.22 -7.55 -3.22
N GLN A 78 6.58 -8.14 -2.10
CA GLN A 78 5.77 -9.14 -1.42
C GLN A 78 4.45 -8.58 -0.89
N TYR A 79 4.42 -7.30 -0.52
CA TYR A 79 3.23 -6.67 0.03
C TYR A 79 2.05 -6.68 -0.96
N PRO A 80 2.14 -6.13 -2.18
CA PRO A 80 1.01 -6.16 -3.11
C PRO A 80 0.60 -7.58 -3.53
N VAL A 81 1.53 -8.53 -3.63
CA VAL A 81 1.21 -9.94 -3.90
C VAL A 81 0.36 -10.53 -2.78
N ALA A 82 0.77 -10.34 -1.53
CA ALA A 82 0.05 -10.86 -0.38
C ALA A 82 -1.30 -10.16 -0.18
N LEU A 83 -1.34 -8.84 -0.35
CA LEU A 83 -2.56 -8.04 -0.28
C LEU A 83 -3.63 -8.56 -1.25
N ILE A 84 -3.28 -8.62 -2.54
CA ILE A 84 -4.22 -9.03 -3.59
C ILE A 84 -4.60 -10.50 -3.42
N GLY A 85 -3.64 -11.36 -3.06
CA GLY A 85 -3.93 -12.79 -2.82
C GLY A 85 -4.87 -13.03 -1.64
N ALA A 86 -4.73 -12.27 -0.55
CA ALA A 86 -5.65 -12.34 0.59
C ALA A 86 -7.05 -11.84 0.21
N LEU A 87 -7.16 -10.70 -0.46
CA LEU A 87 -8.44 -10.14 -0.90
C LEU A 87 -9.17 -11.07 -1.88
N ARG A 88 -8.44 -11.74 -2.80
CA ARG A 88 -9.01 -12.77 -3.71
C ARG A 88 -9.56 -13.98 -2.95
N SER A 89 -9.01 -14.26 -1.79
CA SER A 89 -9.43 -15.38 -0.93
C SER A 89 -10.63 -15.04 -0.05
N GLY A 90 -11.11 -13.81 -0.06
CA GLY A 90 -12.08 -13.31 0.91
C GLY A 90 -11.52 -13.26 2.35
N ILE A 91 -10.20 -13.23 2.49
CA ILE A 91 -9.50 -13.13 3.76
C ILE A 91 -9.34 -11.66 4.13
N ILE A 92 -9.68 -11.33 5.36
CA ILE A 92 -9.58 -9.99 5.90
C ILE A 92 -8.12 -9.64 6.15
N VAL A 93 -7.65 -8.57 5.53
CA VAL A 93 -6.27 -8.08 5.71
C VAL A 93 -6.19 -7.21 6.96
N VAL A 94 -5.27 -7.54 7.85
CA VAL A 94 -4.92 -6.75 9.04
C VAL A 94 -3.56 -6.12 8.80
N ASN A 95 -3.58 -4.87 8.34
CA ASN A 95 -2.34 -4.13 8.09
C ASN A 95 -1.65 -3.81 9.41
N THR A 96 -0.39 -4.19 9.52
CA THR A 96 0.39 -4.08 10.75
C THR A 96 1.65 -3.26 10.51
N ASN A 97 1.86 -2.25 11.36
CA ASN A 97 3.08 -1.45 11.31
C ASN A 97 4.31 -2.33 11.62
N PRO A 98 5.30 -2.42 10.72
CA PRO A 98 6.52 -3.21 10.96
C PRO A 98 7.30 -2.79 12.20
N LEU A 99 7.15 -1.54 12.63
CA LEU A 99 7.86 -0.97 13.77
C LEU A 99 7.12 -1.14 15.11
N TYR A 100 6.01 -1.86 15.14
CA TYR A 100 5.30 -2.12 16.40
C TYR A 100 6.17 -2.86 17.39
N THR A 101 6.08 -2.43 18.65
CA THR A 101 6.62 -3.13 19.80
C THR A 101 5.91 -4.46 20.03
N PRO A 102 6.49 -5.41 20.77
CA PRO A 102 5.80 -6.65 21.13
C PRO A 102 4.42 -6.44 21.77
N ASP A 103 4.26 -5.41 22.62
CA ASP A 103 2.97 -5.13 23.27
C ASP A 103 1.90 -4.62 22.31
N GLU A 104 2.28 -3.75 21.37
CA GLU A 104 1.38 -3.29 20.30
C GLU A 104 0.98 -4.46 19.38
N MET A 105 1.92 -5.33 19.02
CA MET A 105 1.65 -6.56 18.25
C MET A 105 0.71 -7.50 19.01
N ARG A 106 0.97 -7.73 20.30
CA ARG A 106 0.12 -8.58 21.17
C ARG A 106 -1.30 -8.06 21.20
N HIS A 107 -1.47 -6.75 21.40
CA HIS A 107 -2.78 -6.11 21.41
C HIS A 107 -3.49 -6.30 20.07
N GLN A 108 -2.87 -5.89 18.96
CA GLN A 108 -3.49 -5.95 17.64
C GLN A 108 -3.88 -7.38 17.24
N PHE A 109 -2.99 -8.37 17.48
CA PHE A 109 -3.24 -9.75 17.06
C PHE A 109 -4.27 -10.47 17.93
N LYS A 110 -4.37 -10.11 19.22
CA LYS A 110 -5.45 -10.61 20.09
C LYS A 110 -6.80 -10.04 19.68
N ASP A 111 -6.86 -8.73 19.51
CA ASP A 111 -8.09 -8.00 19.19
C ASP A 111 -8.62 -8.39 17.80
N SER A 112 -7.77 -8.36 16.78
CA SER A 112 -8.14 -8.75 15.41
C SER A 112 -8.44 -10.25 15.27
N GLY A 113 -7.91 -11.10 16.16
CA GLY A 113 -8.03 -12.54 16.07
C GLY A 113 -7.41 -13.13 14.81
N CYS A 114 -6.27 -12.60 14.38
CA CYS A 114 -5.51 -13.14 13.25
C CYS A 114 -5.20 -14.61 13.40
N LYS A 115 -5.42 -15.39 12.33
CA LYS A 115 -5.06 -16.82 12.26
C LYS A 115 -3.72 -17.05 11.55
N ALA A 116 -3.33 -16.11 10.68
CA ALA A 116 -2.09 -16.16 9.94
C ALA A 116 -1.40 -14.78 9.94
N ILE A 117 -0.09 -14.78 9.72
CA ILE A 117 0.72 -13.59 9.53
C ILE A 117 1.74 -13.78 8.42
N LEU A 118 1.86 -12.77 7.55
CA LEU A 118 3.04 -12.54 6.73
C LEU A 118 3.90 -11.48 7.40
N ILE A 119 5.13 -11.83 7.73
CA ILE A 119 6.06 -10.94 8.43
C ILE A 119 7.43 -10.91 7.75
N LEU A 120 8.03 -9.72 7.65
CA LEU A 120 9.42 -9.61 7.21
C LEU A 120 10.35 -10.10 8.33
N SER A 121 11.36 -10.90 7.97
CA SER A 121 12.30 -11.53 8.91
C SER A 121 12.98 -10.55 9.88
N ASN A 122 13.11 -9.28 9.49
CA ASN A 122 13.62 -8.21 10.32
C ASN A 122 12.84 -8.00 11.62
N PHE A 123 11.57 -8.38 11.64
CA PHE A 123 10.64 -8.14 12.76
C PHE A 123 10.16 -9.45 13.42
N ALA A 124 10.55 -10.59 12.90
CA ALA A 124 10.10 -11.90 13.36
C ALA A 124 10.48 -12.20 14.83
N PHE A 125 11.57 -11.64 15.32
CA PHE A 125 11.98 -11.76 16.73
C PHE A 125 11.00 -11.11 17.71
N ASN A 126 10.25 -10.07 17.28
CA ASN A 126 9.19 -9.48 18.09
C ASN A 126 7.94 -10.37 18.10
N LEU A 127 7.62 -11.01 16.97
CA LEU A 127 6.52 -11.97 16.90
C LEU A 127 6.74 -13.16 17.81
N GLU A 128 7.96 -13.70 17.87
CA GLU A 128 8.33 -14.81 18.75
C GLU A 128 7.94 -14.55 20.22
N LYS A 129 8.07 -13.31 20.69
CA LYS A 129 7.77 -12.93 22.08
C LYS A 129 6.28 -12.90 22.42
N VAL A 130 5.41 -12.88 21.41
CA VAL A 130 3.98 -12.63 21.61
C VAL A 130 3.08 -13.68 20.95
N ILE A 131 3.60 -14.51 20.08
CA ILE A 131 2.81 -15.44 19.27
C ILE A 131 2.00 -16.42 20.14
N SER A 132 2.56 -16.88 21.25
CA SER A 132 1.87 -17.77 22.20
C SER A 132 0.63 -17.17 22.83
N ASP A 133 0.56 -15.83 22.87
CA ASP A 133 -0.57 -15.09 23.43
C ASP A 133 -1.68 -14.83 22.41
N THR A 134 -1.52 -15.26 21.15
CA THR A 134 -2.39 -14.91 20.02
C THR A 134 -3.09 -16.15 19.44
N LYS A 135 -3.99 -15.95 18.49
CA LYS A 135 -4.63 -17.02 17.72
C LYS A 135 -3.88 -17.38 16.43
N ILE A 136 -2.70 -16.82 16.20
CA ILE A 136 -1.89 -17.04 15.00
C ILE A 136 -1.37 -18.51 15.02
N LYS A 137 -1.78 -19.27 14.01
CA LYS A 137 -1.36 -20.66 13.80
C LYS A 137 -0.37 -20.80 12.65
N HIS A 138 -0.41 -19.87 11.69
CA HIS A 138 0.37 -19.94 10.47
C HIS A 138 1.25 -18.69 10.36
N VAL A 139 2.54 -18.91 10.25
CA VAL A 139 3.53 -17.83 10.08
C VAL A 139 4.18 -17.99 8.72
N ILE A 140 4.17 -16.93 7.94
CA ILE A 140 4.85 -16.83 6.65
C ILE A 140 5.95 -15.79 6.83
N VAL A 141 7.21 -16.21 6.74
CA VAL A 141 8.35 -15.31 6.85
C VAL A 141 8.86 -14.96 5.47
N SER A 142 9.01 -13.67 5.21
CA SER A 142 9.63 -13.15 4.00
C SER A 142 10.94 -12.44 4.33
N ASN A 143 11.90 -12.50 3.41
CA ASN A 143 13.13 -11.71 3.49
C ASN A 143 13.10 -10.54 2.52
N MET A 144 13.87 -9.50 2.79
CA MET A 144 13.92 -8.28 1.99
C MET A 144 14.13 -8.54 0.49
N GLY A 145 15.00 -9.49 0.16
CA GLY A 145 15.40 -9.80 -1.21
C GLY A 145 14.58 -10.90 -1.90
N ASP A 146 13.53 -11.45 -1.27
CA ASP A 146 12.85 -12.66 -1.78
C ASP A 146 12.27 -12.50 -3.19
N MET A 147 11.84 -11.32 -3.57
CA MET A 147 11.30 -11.04 -4.90
C MET A 147 12.26 -10.25 -5.81
N LEU A 148 13.54 -10.08 -5.44
CA LEU A 148 14.52 -9.35 -6.26
C LEU A 148 15.27 -10.22 -7.28
N GLY A 149 14.81 -11.46 -7.50
CA GLY A 149 15.49 -12.48 -8.30
C GLY A 149 16.55 -13.25 -7.51
N THR A 150 17.15 -14.27 -8.13
CA THR A 150 18.05 -15.20 -7.42
C THR A 150 19.31 -14.53 -6.93
N LEU A 151 20.13 -13.97 -7.82
CA LEU A 151 21.43 -13.39 -7.47
C LEU A 151 21.29 -12.13 -6.59
N LYS A 152 20.54 -11.15 -7.06
CA LYS A 152 20.34 -9.88 -6.32
C LYS A 152 19.66 -10.11 -5.00
N GLY A 153 18.61 -10.96 -4.96
CA GLY A 153 17.90 -11.30 -3.75
C GLY A 153 18.79 -11.96 -2.70
N SER A 154 19.66 -12.90 -3.10
CA SER A 154 20.62 -13.53 -2.20
C SER A 154 21.63 -12.54 -1.63
N ILE A 155 22.16 -11.64 -2.46
CA ILE A 155 23.10 -10.58 -2.03
C ILE A 155 22.40 -9.65 -1.01
N VAL A 156 21.18 -9.18 -1.33
CA VAL A 156 20.42 -8.29 -0.43
C VAL A 156 20.14 -8.99 0.90
N ASN A 157 19.68 -10.23 0.87
CA ASN A 157 19.41 -11.01 2.09
C ASN A 157 20.69 -11.21 2.93
N PHE A 158 21.82 -11.52 2.29
CA PHE A 158 23.11 -11.65 2.97
C PHE A 158 23.53 -10.33 3.63
N VAL A 159 23.47 -9.22 2.88
CA VAL A 159 23.86 -7.89 3.40
C VAL A 159 22.95 -7.47 4.56
N VAL A 160 21.64 -7.63 4.43
CA VAL A 160 20.66 -7.26 5.47
C VAL A 160 20.88 -8.09 6.75
N LYS A 161 21.11 -9.40 6.61
CA LYS A 161 21.25 -10.30 7.75
C LYS A 161 22.64 -10.24 8.40
N TYR A 162 23.70 -10.32 7.62
CA TYR A 162 25.05 -10.54 8.14
C TYR A 162 25.89 -9.25 8.20
N VAL A 163 25.75 -8.35 7.23
CA VAL A 163 26.54 -7.11 7.20
C VAL A 163 25.86 -6.03 8.03
N LYS A 164 24.59 -5.76 7.76
CA LYS A 164 23.82 -4.75 8.50
C LYS A 164 23.24 -5.25 9.83
N LYS A 165 23.25 -6.56 10.05
CA LYS A 165 22.73 -7.23 11.25
C LYS A 165 21.28 -6.81 11.61
N MET A 166 20.45 -6.60 10.58
CA MET A 166 19.08 -6.11 10.73
C MET A 166 18.05 -7.24 10.91
N VAL A 167 18.50 -8.50 10.95
CA VAL A 167 17.65 -9.68 11.21
C VAL A 167 18.17 -10.35 12.48
N PRO A 168 17.61 -10.00 13.65
CA PRO A 168 17.90 -10.72 14.90
C PRO A 168 17.51 -12.19 14.78
N SER A 169 18.17 -13.05 15.55
CA SER A 169 17.78 -14.48 15.62
C SER A 169 16.38 -14.62 16.19
N PHE A 170 15.61 -15.53 15.63
CA PHE A 170 14.26 -15.87 16.10
C PHE A 170 14.01 -17.37 15.95
N SER A 171 13.12 -17.89 16.76
CA SER A 171 12.64 -19.27 16.71
C SER A 171 11.12 -19.26 16.54
N LEU A 172 10.66 -19.48 15.33
CA LEU A 172 9.24 -19.63 14.98
C LEU A 172 9.09 -21.01 14.31
N PRO A 173 8.82 -22.05 15.11
CA PRO A 173 8.75 -23.41 14.58
C PRO A 173 7.63 -23.54 13.54
N ASN A 174 7.86 -24.34 12.51
CA ASN A 174 6.91 -24.61 11.43
C ASN A 174 6.47 -23.38 10.63
N HIS A 175 7.27 -22.32 10.56
CA HIS A 175 6.98 -21.23 9.65
C HIS A 175 7.23 -21.63 8.19
N HIS A 176 6.42 -21.08 7.29
CA HIS A 176 6.63 -21.16 5.85
C HIS A 176 7.50 -19.99 5.38
N THR A 177 8.30 -20.17 4.34
CA THR A 177 8.89 -19.02 3.64
C THR A 177 7.91 -18.47 2.61
N PHE A 178 8.01 -17.18 2.30
CA PHE A 178 7.15 -16.56 1.26
C PHE A 178 7.36 -17.24 -0.11
N LYS A 179 8.59 -17.65 -0.43
CA LYS A 179 8.90 -18.38 -1.67
C LYS A 179 8.23 -19.75 -1.71
N ASP A 180 8.27 -20.49 -0.60
CA ASP A 180 7.59 -21.78 -0.51
C ASP A 180 6.08 -21.62 -0.63
N ALA A 181 5.51 -20.58 -0.01
CA ALA A 181 4.08 -20.27 -0.13
C ALA A 181 3.67 -20.09 -1.60
N LEU A 182 4.43 -19.31 -2.38
CA LEU A 182 4.16 -19.14 -3.81
C LEU A 182 4.39 -20.42 -4.63
N SER A 183 5.43 -21.19 -4.29
CA SER A 183 5.74 -22.45 -4.96
C SER A 183 4.66 -23.51 -4.72
N VAL A 184 4.22 -23.67 -3.47
CA VAL A 184 3.18 -24.62 -3.08
C VAL A 184 1.84 -24.20 -3.68
N GLY A 185 1.46 -22.92 -3.54
CA GLY A 185 0.20 -22.40 -4.08
C GLY A 185 0.11 -22.49 -5.61
N GLY A 186 1.26 -22.46 -6.30
CA GLY A 186 1.33 -22.64 -7.75
C GLY A 186 1.04 -24.08 -8.25
N LYS A 187 0.92 -25.05 -7.33
CA LYS A 187 0.53 -26.42 -7.68
C LYS A 187 -0.98 -26.62 -7.80
N TYR A 188 -1.75 -25.64 -7.36
CA TYR A 188 -3.22 -25.69 -7.37
C TYR A 188 -3.79 -24.80 -8.47
N GLU A 189 -4.91 -25.22 -9.04
CA GLU A 189 -5.72 -24.36 -9.85
C GLU A 189 -6.41 -23.29 -8.99
N TYR A 190 -6.54 -22.10 -9.55
CA TYR A 190 -7.18 -20.98 -8.85
C TYR A 190 -8.70 -21.07 -8.99
N ASP A 191 -9.37 -21.15 -7.86
CA ASP A 191 -10.83 -21.07 -7.77
C ASP A 191 -11.22 -19.69 -7.24
N GLN A 192 -12.08 -18.98 -7.97
CA GLN A 192 -12.58 -17.69 -7.53
C GLN A 192 -13.55 -17.86 -6.35
N VAL A 193 -13.31 -17.10 -5.29
CA VAL A 193 -14.18 -17.05 -4.12
C VAL A 193 -15.29 -16.03 -4.36
N ASP A 194 -16.52 -16.36 -4.02
CA ASP A 194 -17.64 -15.42 -4.05
C ASP A 194 -17.53 -14.44 -2.87
N ILE A 195 -17.39 -13.16 -3.18
CA ILE A 195 -17.16 -12.08 -2.21
C ILE A 195 -18.27 -11.05 -2.36
N SER A 196 -18.97 -10.79 -1.27
CA SER A 196 -20.00 -9.75 -1.20
C SER A 196 -19.38 -8.36 -1.04
N PRO A 197 -19.99 -7.30 -1.58
CA PRO A 197 -19.57 -5.92 -1.31
C PRO A 197 -19.49 -5.57 0.19
N ASP A 198 -20.32 -6.19 1.00
CA ASP A 198 -20.41 -5.92 2.44
C ASP A 198 -19.47 -6.81 3.28
N ASP A 199 -18.77 -7.78 2.65
CA ASP A 199 -17.71 -8.51 3.33
C ASP A 199 -16.60 -7.56 3.75
N ILE A 200 -16.03 -7.79 4.94
CA ILE A 200 -14.92 -7.00 5.45
C ILE A 200 -13.66 -7.33 4.66
N ALA A 201 -13.04 -6.29 4.08
CA ALA A 201 -11.76 -6.40 3.37
C ALA A 201 -10.57 -6.14 4.30
N PHE A 202 -10.73 -5.16 5.20
CA PHE A 202 -9.63 -4.72 6.07
C PHE A 202 -10.08 -4.54 7.52
N LEU A 203 -9.17 -4.87 8.44
CA LEU A 203 -9.14 -4.30 9.79
C LEU A 203 -7.94 -3.35 9.82
N GLN A 204 -8.24 -2.06 9.77
CA GLN A 204 -7.24 -1.02 9.69
C GLN A 204 -7.10 -0.33 11.04
N TYR A 205 -6.00 -0.61 11.74
CA TYR A 205 -5.78 -0.09 13.09
C TYR A 205 -5.35 1.36 13.09
N THR A 206 -5.98 2.15 13.96
CA THR A 206 -5.65 3.55 14.17
C THR A 206 -4.94 3.73 15.51
N GLY A 207 -3.90 4.56 15.53
CA GLY A 207 -3.33 5.04 16.79
C GLY A 207 -4.30 6.04 17.41
N GLY A 208 -5.10 5.61 18.38
CA GLY A 208 -5.98 6.51 19.11
C GLY A 208 -5.17 7.58 19.84
N THR A 209 -5.60 8.84 19.78
CA THR A 209 -4.97 9.95 20.49
C THR A 209 -5.12 9.85 22.01
N THR A 210 -6.02 9.00 22.48
CA THR A 210 -6.43 8.94 23.92
C THR A 210 -6.61 7.51 24.45
N GLY A 211 -6.25 6.46 23.73
CA GLY A 211 -6.54 5.10 24.15
C GLY A 211 -5.88 3.98 23.38
N ILE A 212 -6.33 2.79 23.65
CA ILE A 212 -5.89 1.55 23.00
C ILE A 212 -6.29 1.61 21.52
N SER A 213 -5.37 1.27 20.62
CA SER A 213 -5.60 1.20 19.16
C SER A 213 -6.79 0.30 18.82
N LYS A 214 -7.67 0.76 17.93
CA LYS A 214 -8.86 0.05 17.46
C LYS A 214 -8.78 -0.21 15.97
N GLY A 215 -9.30 -1.36 15.53
CA GLY A 215 -9.38 -1.72 14.13
C GLY A 215 -10.66 -1.24 13.47
N ALA A 216 -10.58 -0.25 12.58
CA ALA A 216 -11.70 0.13 11.73
C ALA A 216 -12.02 -1.03 10.78
N MET A 217 -13.29 -1.46 10.77
CA MET A 217 -13.79 -2.50 9.89
C MET A 217 -14.21 -1.88 8.56
N LEU A 218 -13.43 -2.12 7.52
CA LEU A 218 -13.66 -1.57 6.19
C LEU A 218 -14.10 -2.68 5.24
N SER A 219 -15.32 -2.57 4.70
CA SER A 219 -15.83 -3.52 3.71
C SER A 219 -15.22 -3.27 2.32
N HIS A 220 -15.39 -4.23 1.40
CA HIS A 220 -15.06 -4.05 0.00
C HIS A 220 -15.75 -2.81 -0.56
N ARG A 221 -17.06 -2.64 -0.30
CA ARG A 221 -17.85 -1.47 -0.72
C ARG A 221 -17.26 -0.15 -0.23
N ASN A 222 -16.91 -0.06 1.07
CA ASN A 222 -16.38 1.20 1.63
C ASN A 222 -15.14 1.69 0.87
N VAL A 223 -14.16 0.79 0.72
CA VAL A 223 -12.87 1.20 0.12
C VAL A 223 -12.98 1.36 -1.39
N ILE A 224 -13.74 0.50 -2.08
CA ILE A 224 -13.97 0.62 -3.53
C ILE A 224 -14.70 1.92 -3.86
N SER A 225 -15.71 2.31 -3.08
CA SER A 225 -16.40 3.59 -3.26
C SER A 225 -15.41 4.75 -3.21
N ASN A 226 -14.50 4.73 -2.23
CA ASN A 226 -13.49 5.77 -2.12
C ASN A 226 -12.46 5.72 -3.27
N VAL A 227 -12.08 4.53 -3.74
CA VAL A 227 -11.24 4.39 -4.96
C VAL A 227 -11.91 5.05 -6.16
N ILE A 228 -13.22 4.87 -6.34
CA ILE A 228 -13.97 5.46 -7.45
C ILE A 228 -14.06 6.99 -7.29
N GLN A 229 -14.39 7.48 -6.09
CA GLN A 229 -14.47 8.90 -5.77
C GLN A 229 -13.13 9.62 -6.03
N VAL A 230 -12.03 9.05 -5.53
CA VAL A 230 -10.68 9.60 -5.74
C VAL A 230 -10.28 9.54 -7.21
N SER A 231 -10.63 8.45 -7.92
CA SER A 231 -10.35 8.34 -9.36
C SER A 231 -11.05 9.44 -10.14
N SER A 232 -12.34 9.65 -9.91
CA SER A 232 -13.12 10.73 -10.55
C SER A 232 -12.49 12.10 -10.33
N TRP A 233 -11.91 12.36 -9.14
CA TRP A 233 -11.19 13.59 -8.85
C TRP A 233 -9.89 13.73 -9.63
N MET A 234 -9.21 12.61 -9.92
CA MET A 234 -7.93 12.59 -10.62
C MET A 234 -8.07 12.51 -12.16
N ASP A 235 -9.23 12.10 -12.68
CA ASP A 235 -9.47 11.90 -14.13
C ASP A 235 -9.23 13.15 -14.98
N ILE A 236 -9.31 14.35 -14.38
CA ILE A 236 -9.01 15.61 -15.06
C ILE A 236 -7.52 15.77 -15.43
N LEU A 237 -6.60 15.07 -14.74
CA LEU A 237 -5.15 15.17 -14.96
C LEU A 237 -4.49 13.88 -15.39
N LEU A 238 -4.97 12.74 -14.90
CA LEU A 238 -4.28 11.47 -15.09
C LEU A 238 -4.72 10.74 -16.34
N LYS A 239 -3.79 10.02 -16.94
CA LYS A 239 -4.03 9.17 -18.10
C LYS A 239 -3.79 7.71 -17.76
N TYR A 240 -4.69 6.86 -18.18
CA TYR A 240 -4.55 5.42 -18.02
C TYR A 240 -3.29 4.91 -18.71
N LYS A 241 -2.56 3.99 -18.06
CA LYS A 241 -1.33 3.30 -18.53
C LYS A 241 -0.06 4.15 -18.65
N GLU A 242 -0.10 5.43 -18.31
CA GLU A 242 1.06 6.33 -18.52
C GLU A 242 1.69 6.81 -17.21
N GLU A 243 1.00 6.63 -16.07
CA GLU A 243 1.41 7.24 -14.82
C GLU A 243 2.48 6.43 -14.09
N ILE A 244 3.40 7.16 -13.46
CA ILE A 244 4.41 6.60 -12.55
C ILE A 244 4.23 7.27 -11.19
N VAL A 245 3.87 6.48 -10.18
CA VAL A 245 3.65 6.96 -8.83
C VAL A 245 4.78 6.57 -7.89
N ILE A 246 5.24 7.54 -7.11
CA ILE A 246 6.22 7.32 -6.04
C ILE A 246 5.47 6.97 -4.75
N THR A 247 5.67 5.75 -4.28
CA THR A 247 5.04 5.22 -3.07
C THR A 247 6.05 5.17 -1.93
N ALA A 248 6.27 6.34 -1.31
CA ALA A 248 7.12 6.52 -0.15
C ALA A 248 6.35 6.36 1.18
N LEU A 249 5.07 6.70 1.19
CA LEU A 249 4.20 6.42 2.34
C LEU A 249 3.98 4.91 2.48
N PRO A 250 3.89 4.41 3.73
CA PRO A 250 3.77 2.98 3.97
C PRO A 250 2.42 2.43 3.51
N LEU A 251 2.44 1.35 2.71
CA LEU A 251 1.24 0.68 2.20
C LEU A 251 0.36 0.04 3.29
N TYR A 252 0.91 -0.20 4.48
CA TYR A 252 0.11 -0.65 5.62
C TYR A 252 -0.78 0.47 6.20
N HIS A 253 -0.57 1.72 5.80
CA HIS A 253 -1.43 2.85 6.17
C HIS A 253 -2.47 3.10 5.09
N ILE A 254 -3.73 3.35 5.50
CA ILE A 254 -4.88 3.42 4.58
C ILE A 254 -4.70 4.49 3.48
N PHE A 255 -4.05 5.61 3.76
CA PHE A 255 -3.80 6.65 2.76
C PHE A 255 -3.00 6.10 1.57
N ALA A 256 -1.82 5.52 1.81
CA ALA A 256 -1.01 4.95 0.74
C ALA A 256 -1.65 3.70 0.13
N LEU A 257 -2.31 2.86 0.94
CA LEU A 257 -3.04 1.70 0.45
C LEU A 257 -4.04 2.10 -0.63
N VAL A 258 -4.88 3.09 -0.36
CA VAL A 258 -5.94 3.49 -1.29
C VAL A 258 -5.37 4.38 -2.40
N CYS A 259 -4.74 5.49 -2.06
CA CYS A 259 -4.34 6.48 -3.08
C CYS A 259 -3.17 6.01 -3.95
N ASN A 260 -2.18 5.27 -3.40
CA ASN A 260 -1.03 4.82 -4.18
C ASN A 260 -1.22 3.41 -4.76
N ALA A 261 -1.72 2.44 -3.97
CA ALA A 261 -1.85 1.09 -4.50
C ALA A 261 -3.15 0.90 -5.29
N LEU A 262 -4.33 1.10 -4.67
CA LEU A 262 -5.60 0.69 -5.29
C LEU A 262 -6.07 1.65 -6.39
N VAL A 263 -6.04 2.97 -6.16
CA VAL A 263 -6.39 3.98 -7.19
C VAL A 263 -5.43 3.87 -8.37
N MET A 264 -4.12 3.81 -8.11
CA MET A 264 -3.13 3.73 -9.18
C MET A 264 -3.16 2.38 -9.91
N PHE A 265 -3.57 1.30 -9.25
CA PHE A 265 -3.85 0.03 -9.90
C PHE A 265 -4.98 0.17 -10.94
N LYS A 266 -6.08 0.85 -10.58
CA LYS A 266 -7.19 1.14 -11.51
C LYS A 266 -6.73 1.93 -12.74
N TYR A 267 -5.74 2.82 -12.59
CA TYR A 267 -5.15 3.56 -13.72
C TYR A 267 -4.18 2.74 -14.58
N GLY A 268 -3.79 1.56 -14.16
CA GLY A 268 -2.72 0.80 -14.82
C GLY A 268 -1.36 1.46 -14.66
N ALA A 269 -1.17 2.22 -13.58
CA ALA A 269 0.04 2.96 -13.28
C ALA A 269 1.17 2.05 -12.79
N LYS A 270 2.41 2.54 -12.95
CA LYS A 270 3.60 1.92 -12.38
C LYS A 270 3.88 2.49 -11.00
N ASN A 271 3.86 1.64 -9.97
CA ASN A 271 4.17 1.99 -8.60
C ASN A 271 5.65 1.76 -8.28
N ILE A 272 6.37 2.81 -7.89
CA ILE A 272 7.75 2.74 -7.40
C ILE A 272 7.71 2.67 -5.89
N LEU A 273 8.00 1.51 -5.34
CA LEU A 273 7.98 1.27 -3.90
C LEU A 273 9.28 1.75 -3.25
N ILE A 274 9.18 2.69 -2.33
CA ILE A 274 10.29 3.18 -1.53
C ILE A 274 10.26 2.46 -0.18
N THR A 275 11.22 1.59 0.05
CA THR A 275 11.27 0.75 1.27
C THR A 275 11.67 1.55 2.51
N ASN A 276 12.58 2.52 2.36
CA ASN A 276 13.06 3.37 3.47
C ASN A 276 13.13 4.84 3.05
N PRO A 277 12.04 5.60 3.15
CA PRO A 277 12.04 7.03 2.81
C PRO A 277 12.82 7.91 3.81
N ARG A 278 13.26 7.36 4.96
CA ARG A 278 14.10 8.08 5.92
C ARG A 278 15.56 8.22 5.46
N ASP A 279 16.03 7.32 4.61
CA ASP A 279 17.28 7.47 3.89
C ASP A 279 17.07 8.45 2.71
N MET A 280 17.11 9.73 3.03
CA MET A 280 16.78 10.80 2.09
C MET A 280 17.68 10.81 0.85
N ASP A 281 18.97 10.57 1.01
CA ASP A 281 19.91 10.51 -0.12
C ASP A 281 19.64 9.31 -1.03
N GLY A 282 19.39 8.15 -0.44
CA GLY A 282 18.98 6.96 -1.17
C GLY A 282 17.63 7.14 -1.86
N PHE A 283 16.70 7.82 -1.22
CA PHE A 283 15.40 8.11 -1.78
C PHE A 283 15.49 9.07 -2.99
N VAL A 284 16.21 10.19 -2.87
CA VAL A 284 16.40 11.13 -3.99
C VAL A 284 17.15 10.47 -5.15
N LYS A 285 18.16 9.62 -4.85
CA LYS A 285 18.82 8.82 -5.87
C LYS A 285 17.86 7.85 -6.57
N GLU A 286 16.87 7.30 -5.86
CA GLU A 286 15.84 6.46 -6.51
C GLU A 286 14.95 7.31 -7.40
N LEU A 287 14.46 8.47 -6.92
CA LEU A 287 13.63 9.40 -7.70
C LEU A 287 14.28 9.82 -9.02
N SER A 288 15.59 10.04 -9.02
CA SER A 288 16.34 10.48 -10.22
C SER A 288 16.29 9.50 -11.40
N LYS A 289 15.87 8.26 -11.17
CA LYS A 289 15.76 7.23 -12.21
C LYS A 289 14.46 7.30 -13.01
N TYR A 290 13.46 8.05 -12.53
CA TYR A 290 12.12 8.01 -13.08
C TYR A 290 11.60 9.40 -13.46
N LYS A 291 10.84 9.46 -14.54
CA LYS A 291 10.00 10.61 -14.89
C LYS A 291 8.63 10.41 -14.24
N PHE A 292 8.59 10.51 -12.92
CA PHE A 292 7.37 10.26 -12.17
C PHE A 292 6.34 11.39 -12.34
N SER A 293 5.07 10.99 -12.31
CA SER A 293 3.95 11.91 -12.49
C SER A 293 3.18 12.19 -11.19
N ILE A 294 3.34 11.31 -10.19
CA ILE A 294 2.59 11.41 -8.95
C ILE A 294 3.52 11.13 -7.77
N ILE A 295 3.42 11.96 -6.74
CA ILE A 295 4.02 11.71 -5.44
C ILE A 295 3.04 12.03 -4.32
N THR A 296 2.92 11.13 -3.34
CA THR A 296 2.13 11.38 -2.13
C THR A 296 3.05 11.47 -0.92
N GLY A 297 2.68 12.27 0.05
CA GLY A 297 3.51 12.46 1.23
C GLY A 297 2.78 13.12 2.39
N VAL A 298 3.50 13.22 3.50
CA VAL A 298 3.17 14.08 4.63
C VAL A 298 4.09 15.28 4.64
N ASN A 299 3.74 16.35 5.36
CA ASN A 299 4.51 17.59 5.43
C ASN A 299 6.01 17.35 5.67
N THR A 300 6.36 16.46 6.60
CA THR A 300 7.77 16.17 6.93
C THR A 300 8.53 15.50 5.78
N LEU A 301 7.88 14.70 4.95
CA LEU A 301 8.50 14.10 3.78
C LEU A 301 8.82 15.15 2.71
N PHE A 302 7.87 16.01 2.39
CA PHE A 302 8.08 17.09 1.42
C PHE A 302 9.17 18.06 1.89
N ASN A 303 9.13 18.48 3.16
CA ASN A 303 10.18 19.31 3.74
C ASN A 303 11.55 18.63 3.69
N GLY A 304 11.63 17.33 3.97
CA GLY A 304 12.87 16.56 3.86
C GLY A 304 13.44 16.54 2.43
N LEU A 305 12.59 16.36 1.42
CA LEU A 305 12.98 16.41 0.01
C LEU A 305 13.50 17.81 -0.39
N LEU A 306 12.77 18.87 0.00
CA LEU A 306 13.15 20.26 -0.29
C LEU A 306 14.49 20.66 0.33
N ASN A 307 14.86 20.09 1.47
CA ASN A 307 16.13 20.32 2.12
C ASN A 307 17.30 19.52 1.50
N ASN A 308 17.02 18.57 0.59
CA ASN A 308 18.06 17.83 -0.12
C ASN A 308 18.46 18.57 -1.39
N LYS A 309 19.74 18.94 -1.49
CA LYS A 309 20.26 19.70 -2.64
C LYS A 309 20.06 18.97 -3.97
N LYS A 310 20.28 17.66 -3.99
CA LYS A 310 20.14 16.83 -5.21
C LYS A 310 18.69 16.69 -5.66
N PHE A 311 17.72 16.87 -4.78
CA PHE A 311 16.31 16.85 -5.14
C PHE A 311 15.96 18.03 -6.05
N LYS A 312 16.51 19.20 -5.79
CA LYS A 312 16.28 20.43 -6.60
C LYS A 312 16.82 20.32 -8.02
N ASP A 313 17.77 19.40 -8.26
CA ASP A 313 18.37 19.16 -9.58
C ASP A 313 17.56 18.12 -10.41
N LEU A 314 16.48 17.55 -9.87
CA LEU A 314 15.66 16.58 -10.59
C LEU A 314 14.78 17.25 -11.66
N ASN A 315 14.40 16.45 -12.65
CA ASN A 315 13.49 16.90 -13.69
C ASN A 315 12.03 16.59 -13.28
N PHE A 316 11.25 17.64 -13.04
CA PHE A 316 9.82 17.55 -12.65
C PHE A 316 8.84 17.77 -13.80
N SER A 317 9.28 17.80 -15.05
CA SER A 317 8.43 18.11 -16.22
C SER A 317 7.23 17.17 -16.38
N ASN A 318 7.29 15.96 -15.82
CA ASN A 318 6.20 14.98 -15.84
C ASN A 318 5.35 14.99 -14.57
N LEU A 319 5.75 15.72 -13.53
CA LEU A 319 5.03 15.75 -12.26
C LEU A 319 3.69 16.49 -12.44
N LYS A 320 2.59 15.80 -12.23
CA LYS A 320 1.22 16.28 -12.38
C LYS A 320 0.52 16.50 -11.04
N VAL A 321 0.80 15.60 -10.09
CA VAL A 321 0.15 15.57 -8.78
C VAL A 321 1.18 15.37 -7.67
N ALA A 322 1.25 16.33 -6.76
CA ALA A 322 1.87 16.19 -5.46
C ALA A 322 0.78 16.31 -4.40
N PHE A 323 0.51 15.22 -3.65
CA PHE A 323 -0.63 15.14 -2.75
C PHE A 323 -0.19 14.97 -1.29
N GLY A 324 -0.54 15.95 -0.47
CA GLY A 324 -0.28 15.98 0.98
C GLY A 324 -1.52 15.56 1.78
N GLY A 325 -1.33 14.73 2.79
CA GLY A 325 -2.42 14.30 3.66
C GLY A 325 -1.90 13.71 4.96
N GLY A 326 -2.83 13.30 5.83
CA GLY A 326 -2.51 12.74 7.14
C GLY A 326 -2.11 13.77 8.20
N MET A 327 -1.70 14.95 7.80
CA MET A 327 -1.49 16.15 8.64
C MET A 327 -1.47 17.38 7.72
N ALA A 328 -1.72 18.55 8.30
CA ALA A 328 -1.66 19.81 7.57
C ALA A 328 -0.28 20.02 6.93
N VAL A 329 -0.27 20.53 5.69
CA VAL A 329 0.94 20.98 5.02
C VAL A 329 1.19 22.44 5.40
N GLN A 330 2.42 22.76 5.78
CA GLN A 330 2.80 24.14 6.09
C GLN A 330 2.86 24.97 4.80
N ASP A 331 2.32 26.19 4.84
CA ASP A 331 2.31 27.12 3.69
C ASP A 331 3.71 27.33 3.11
N SER A 332 4.72 27.46 3.97
CA SER A 332 6.12 27.59 3.55
C SER A 332 6.62 26.37 2.76
N VAL A 333 6.20 25.16 3.14
CA VAL A 333 6.54 23.91 2.43
C VAL A 333 5.83 23.84 1.09
N ALA A 334 4.52 24.19 1.06
CA ALA A 334 3.74 24.18 -0.17
C ALA A 334 4.27 25.21 -1.21
N ASN A 335 4.59 26.41 -0.76
CA ASN A 335 5.16 27.45 -1.62
C ASN A 335 6.54 27.07 -2.17
N GLN A 336 7.45 26.61 -1.30
CA GLN A 336 8.78 26.16 -1.72
C GLN A 336 8.72 24.93 -2.65
N TRP A 337 7.74 24.04 -2.44
CA TRP A 337 7.50 22.91 -3.32
C TRP A 337 7.11 23.37 -4.72
N MET A 338 6.15 24.30 -4.82
CA MET A 338 5.73 24.89 -6.10
C MET A 338 6.89 25.58 -6.81
N GLU A 339 7.68 26.40 -6.10
CA GLU A 339 8.87 27.05 -6.65
C GLU A 339 9.91 26.07 -7.19
N THR A 340 10.09 24.91 -6.48
CA THR A 340 11.09 23.92 -6.84
C THR A 340 10.64 23.04 -8.00
N THR A 341 9.37 22.63 -8.01
CA THR A 341 8.88 21.57 -8.92
C THR A 341 7.99 22.07 -10.04
N GLY A 342 7.42 23.26 -9.93
CA GLY A 342 6.40 23.78 -10.84
C GLY A 342 5.03 23.08 -10.71
N CYS A 343 4.87 22.17 -9.75
CA CYS A 343 3.64 21.43 -9.49
C CYS A 343 3.08 21.80 -8.12
N PRO A 344 1.80 22.18 -7.98
CA PRO A 344 1.23 22.52 -6.70
C PRO A 344 1.23 21.32 -5.76
N LEU A 345 1.50 21.56 -4.46
CA LEU A 345 1.30 20.58 -3.41
C LEU A 345 -0.14 20.71 -2.91
N VAL A 346 -0.97 19.75 -3.29
CA VAL A 346 -2.40 19.75 -3.03
C VAL A 346 -2.70 18.98 -1.74
N GLU A 347 -3.53 19.58 -0.88
CA GLU A 347 -3.94 18.94 0.38
C GLU A 347 -5.29 18.23 0.25
N GLY A 348 -5.41 17.10 0.96
CA GLY A 348 -6.66 16.44 1.22
C GLY A 348 -6.77 15.97 2.66
N TYR A 349 -7.99 15.75 3.10
CA TYR A 349 -8.31 15.28 4.43
C TYR A 349 -9.04 13.95 4.38
N GLY A 350 -8.78 13.14 5.39
CA GLY A 350 -9.44 11.86 5.55
C GLY A 350 -9.04 11.17 6.85
N LEU A 351 -9.78 10.13 7.17
CA LEU A 351 -9.58 9.28 8.33
C LEU A 351 -9.51 7.82 7.90
N THR A 352 -8.94 6.97 8.71
CA THR A 352 -9.00 5.53 8.46
C THR A 352 -10.45 5.05 8.34
N GLU A 353 -11.31 5.54 9.21
CA GLU A 353 -12.73 5.23 9.29
C GLU A 353 -13.53 5.69 8.07
N THR A 354 -13.00 6.61 7.27
CA THR A 354 -13.65 7.13 6.04
C THR A 354 -13.09 6.52 4.74
N SER A 355 -12.18 5.55 4.79
CA SER A 355 -11.73 4.66 3.70
C SER A 355 -10.81 5.21 2.58
N PRO A 356 -9.95 6.23 2.66
CA PRO A 356 -9.82 7.21 3.72
C PRO A 356 -10.28 8.63 3.34
N VAL A 357 -10.33 9.00 2.03
CA VAL A 357 -10.39 10.40 1.59
C VAL A 357 -11.81 10.96 1.71
N VAL A 358 -11.96 12.04 2.43
CA VAL A 358 -13.22 12.77 2.61
C VAL A 358 -13.26 14.00 1.70
N THR A 359 -12.18 14.81 1.74
CA THR A 359 -12.06 16.03 0.95
C THR A 359 -10.73 16.10 0.23
N SER A 360 -10.69 16.83 -0.86
CA SER A 360 -9.47 17.15 -1.60
C SER A 360 -9.54 18.55 -2.16
N ASN A 361 -8.44 19.27 -2.15
CA ASN A 361 -8.32 20.48 -2.96
C ASN A 361 -8.42 20.13 -4.45
N PRO A 362 -8.95 21.05 -5.28
CA PRO A 362 -8.96 20.91 -6.73
C PRO A 362 -7.57 20.68 -7.32
N LEU A 363 -7.51 19.90 -8.41
CA LEU A 363 -6.27 19.60 -9.13
C LEU A 363 -6.08 20.45 -10.40
N ASP A 364 -7.00 21.35 -10.68
CA ASP A 364 -7.04 22.25 -11.86
C ASP A 364 -6.26 23.56 -11.68
N GLY A 365 -5.55 23.72 -10.57
CA GLY A 365 -4.82 24.94 -10.22
C GLY A 365 -5.60 25.93 -9.35
N THR A 366 -6.84 25.63 -9.00
CA THR A 366 -7.67 26.49 -8.09
C THR A 366 -7.54 26.07 -6.62
N ASN A 367 -6.58 25.20 -6.30
CA ASN A 367 -6.32 24.76 -4.94
C ASN A 367 -5.95 25.94 -4.01
N LYS A 368 -6.37 25.83 -2.74
CA LYS A 368 -6.08 26.81 -1.70
C LYS A 368 -5.20 26.20 -0.62
N ILE A 369 -3.99 26.71 -0.48
CA ILE A 369 -3.06 26.32 0.59
C ILE A 369 -3.72 26.58 1.96
N GLY A 370 -3.50 25.69 2.92
CA GLY A 370 -4.04 25.78 4.27
C GLY A 370 -5.52 25.41 4.37
N THR A 371 -6.09 24.78 3.35
CA THR A 371 -7.45 24.22 3.37
C THR A 371 -7.46 22.75 3.02
N ILE A 372 -8.46 22.02 3.49
CA ILE A 372 -8.65 20.60 3.18
C ILE A 372 -9.40 20.36 1.86
N GLY A 373 -9.83 21.43 1.18
CA GLY A 373 -10.52 21.37 -0.10
C GLY A 373 -12.03 21.10 0.00
N LEU A 374 -12.57 20.49 -1.03
CA LEU A 374 -14.00 20.20 -1.20
C LEU A 374 -14.28 18.73 -0.91
N PRO A 375 -15.51 18.36 -0.44
CA PRO A 375 -15.93 16.97 -0.33
C PRO A 375 -15.76 16.23 -1.66
N LEU A 376 -15.35 14.97 -1.61
CA LEU A 376 -15.36 14.12 -2.81
C LEU A 376 -16.79 13.86 -3.29
N PRO A 377 -17.02 13.49 -4.57
CA PRO A 377 -18.36 13.16 -5.07
C PRO A 377 -19.12 12.19 -4.15
N ARG A 378 -20.41 12.45 -3.90
CA ARG A 378 -21.26 11.66 -3.00
C ARG A 378 -20.79 11.60 -1.53
N THR A 379 -20.05 12.61 -1.08
CA THR A 379 -19.63 12.73 0.33
C THR A 379 -20.29 13.95 0.97
N GLU A 380 -20.99 13.73 2.06
CA GLU A 380 -21.57 14.78 2.92
C GLU A 380 -20.65 15.06 4.10
N VAL A 381 -20.38 16.36 4.36
CA VAL A 381 -19.49 16.83 5.43
C VAL A 381 -20.17 17.93 6.24
#